data_39689703f020fb2dbc98cfea9beacb94
#
_entry.id   39689703f020fb2dbc98cfea9beacb94
#
_cell.length_a   1.000
_cell.length_b   1.000
_cell.length_c   1.000
_cell.angle_alpha   90.00
_cell.angle_beta   90.00
_cell.angle_gamma   90.00
#
_symmetry.space_group_name_H-M   'P 1'
#
loop_
_entity.id
_entity.type
_entity.pdbx_description
1 polymer ?
#
loop_
_entity_poly.entity_id
_entity_poly.type
_entity_poly.pdbx_seq_one_letter_code
_entity_poly.pdbx_strand_id
1 'polypeptide(L)'
;IGAGAAIRFLLPTSEQVTFKIWMTPTVNGFDKNSVSYSTLGNYGVTLGITLAIAVEVVAGIIIVASALRTTDGHGESKTNHAVAMGLAYGIGTAITYPVTGAALNPARATGIAIFAQNQGLNEEPLQQLWVFWICPVLAAAVVALVVIVAGMIGTKKNVPDTVETIDEVEGNTVLGESSVA
;
A
#
# COMPACT_ATOMS: atom_id res chain seq x y z
N ILE A 1 13.88 13.32 3.82
CA ILE A 1 14.99 14.26 3.57
C ILE A 1 16.17 13.98 4.51
N GLY A 2 16.01 13.97 5.85
CA GLY A 2 17.12 13.76 6.78
C GLY A 2 17.94 12.49 6.53
N ALA A 3 17.30 11.34 6.26
CA ALA A 3 18.01 10.10 5.94
C ALA A 3 18.81 10.21 4.62
N GLY A 4 18.26 10.85 3.60
CA GLY A 4 18.97 11.10 2.35
C GLY A 4 20.18 12.04 2.55
N ALA A 5 20.03 13.07 3.38
CA ALA A 5 21.13 13.94 3.78
C ALA A 5 22.22 13.15 4.53
N ALA A 6 21.84 12.30 5.48
CA ALA A 6 22.78 11.46 6.22
C ALA A 6 23.59 10.56 5.28
N ILE A 7 22.95 9.89 4.33
CA ILE A 7 23.63 9.10 3.31
C ILE A 7 24.62 10.00 2.51
N ARG A 8 24.17 11.19 2.10
CA ARG A 8 25.00 12.10 1.30
C ARG A 8 26.23 12.63 2.02
N PHE A 9 26.13 12.92 3.31
CA PHE A 9 27.18 13.61 4.05
C PHE A 9 27.99 12.70 4.98
N LEU A 10 27.49 11.51 5.35
CA LEU A 10 28.18 10.60 6.28
C LEU A 10 28.88 9.45 5.58
N LEU A 11 28.50 9.08 4.36
CA LEU A 11 29.15 7.98 3.68
C LEU A 11 30.47 8.41 3.04
N PRO A 12 31.53 7.60 3.21
CA PRO A 12 32.84 7.93 2.66
C PRO A 12 32.82 7.82 1.14
N THR A 13 33.53 8.74 0.49
CA THR A 13 33.77 8.74 -0.95
C THR A 13 35.24 8.78 -1.26
N SER A 14 35.63 8.19 -2.39
CA SER A 14 37.01 8.23 -2.94
C SER A 14 36.95 8.35 -4.46
N GLU A 15 38.07 8.45 -5.12
CA GLU A 15 38.13 8.46 -6.61
C GLU A 15 37.46 7.19 -7.20
N GLN A 16 37.57 6.07 -6.53
CA GLN A 16 37.01 4.78 -6.97
C GLN A 16 35.58 4.51 -6.44
N VAL A 17 35.24 5.06 -5.25
CA VAL A 17 33.93 4.91 -4.61
C VAL A 17 33.21 6.24 -4.64
N THR A 18 32.56 6.50 -5.76
CA THR A 18 31.77 7.72 -5.96
C THR A 18 30.43 7.64 -5.23
N PHE A 19 29.81 8.78 -5.02
CA PHE A 19 28.49 8.86 -4.41
C PHE A 19 27.43 8.07 -5.20
N LYS A 20 27.58 7.93 -6.51
CA LYS A 20 26.74 7.08 -7.37
C LYS A 20 26.64 5.64 -6.84
N ILE A 21 27.76 5.06 -6.40
CA ILE A 21 27.80 3.67 -5.91
C ILE A 21 26.89 3.48 -4.69
N TRP A 22 26.87 4.48 -3.79
CA TRP A 22 25.99 4.47 -2.63
C TRP A 22 24.53 4.72 -2.99
N MET A 23 24.27 5.57 -3.98
CA MET A 23 22.91 5.92 -4.37
C MET A 23 22.23 4.82 -5.18
N THR A 24 22.94 4.13 -6.07
CA THR A 24 22.37 3.10 -6.96
C THR A 24 21.50 2.07 -6.23
N PRO A 25 21.91 1.44 -5.11
CA PRO A 25 21.06 0.47 -4.40
C PRO A 25 20.02 1.11 -3.48
N THR A 26 20.08 2.41 -3.22
CA THR A 26 19.21 3.09 -2.25
C THR A 26 18.11 3.92 -2.90
N VAL A 27 18.32 4.36 -4.14
CA VAL A 27 17.32 5.12 -4.89
C VAL A 27 16.14 4.24 -5.29
N ASN A 28 14.98 4.84 -5.32
CA ASN A 28 13.79 4.17 -5.86
C ASN A 28 13.62 4.53 -7.33
N GLY A 29 13.36 3.51 -8.14
CA GLY A 29 13.19 3.68 -9.58
C GLY A 29 12.77 2.38 -10.26
N PHE A 30 12.58 2.46 -11.57
CA PHE A 30 12.25 1.32 -12.44
C PHE A 30 13.09 1.42 -13.71
N ASP A 31 12.90 0.51 -14.66
CA ASP A 31 13.73 0.41 -15.85
C ASP A 31 15.23 0.35 -15.50
N LYS A 32 16.00 1.32 -15.95
CA LYS A 32 17.45 1.37 -15.71
C LYS A 32 17.83 1.76 -14.28
N ASN A 33 16.89 2.28 -13.50
CA ASN A 33 17.05 2.54 -12.07
C ASN A 33 16.53 1.39 -11.18
N SER A 34 15.97 0.33 -11.78
CA SER A 34 15.62 -0.89 -11.05
C SER A 34 16.85 -1.49 -10.37
N VAL A 35 16.69 -1.97 -9.14
CA VAL A 35 17.78 -2.67 -8.42
C VAL A 35 18.31 -3.86 -9.22
N SER A 36 17.43 -4.58 -9.88
CA SER A 36 17.79 -5.74 -10.71
C SER A 36 18.45 -5.38 -12.04
N TYR A 37 18.45 -4.11 -12.45
CA TYR A 37 19.03 -3.70 -13.75
C TYR A 37 20.54 -3.98 -13.85
N SER A 38 21.26 -3.90 -12.75
CA SER A 38 22.70 -4.23 -12.72
C SER A 38 23.00 -5.66 -13.20
N THR A 39 22.07 -6.57 -13.02
CA THR A 39 22.18 -7.97 -13.46
C THR A 39 21.42 -8.22 -14.76
N LEU A 40 20.15 -7.85 -14.81
CA LEU A 40 19.24 -8.15 -15.94
C LEU A 40 19.53 -7.32 -17.18
N GLY A 41 20.05 -6.10 -17.00
CA GLY A 41 20.38 -5.20 -18.11
C GLY A 41 21.41 -5.78 -19.07
N ASN A 42 22.33 -6.62 -18.59
CA ASN A 42 23.31 -7.33 -19.42
C ASN A 42 22.66 -8.34 -20.37
N TYR A 43 21.43 -8.77 -20.08
CA TYR A 43 20.63 -9.68 -20.91
C TYR A 43 19.56 -8.93 -21.73
N GLY A 44 19.58 -7.59 -21.73
CA GLY A 44 18.59 -6.78 -22.44
C GLY A 44 17.20 -6.76 -21.76
N VAL A 45 17.10 -7.16 -20.50
CA VAL A 45 15.85 -7.20 -19.74
C VAL A 45 15.77 -5.99 -18.82
N THR A 46 14.66 -5.26 -18.89
CA THR A 46 14.34 -4.15 -17.99
C THR A 46 13.00 -4.40 -17.27
N LEU A 47 12.90 -3.95 -16.04
CA LEU A 47 11.68 -4.02 -15.24
C LEU A 47 10.96 -2.67 -15.33
N GLY A 48 10.08 -2.55 -16.34
CA GLY A 48 9.46 -1.29 -16.74
C GLY A 48 8.36 -0.80 -15.79
N ILE A 49 7.83 0.37 -16.12
CA ILE A 49 6.83 1.11 -15.33
C ILE A 49 5.58 0.29 -14.98
N THR A 50 5.09 -0.55 -15.90
CA THR A 50 3.89 -1.37 -15.65
C THR A 50 4.11 -2.33 -14.48
N LEU A 51 5.26 -3.00 -14.44
CA LEU A 51 5.60 -3.89 -13.34
C LEU A 51 5.84 -3.10 -12.04
N ALA A 52 6.49 -1.94 -12.13
CA ALA A 52 6.71 -1.06 -10.99
C ALA A 52 5.38 -0.64 -10.35
N ILE A 53 4.42 -0.17 -11.14
CA ILE A 53 3.07 0.17 -10.64
C ILE A 53 2.39 -1.06 -10.03
N ALA A 54 2.43 -2.21 -10.70
CA ALA A 54 1.78 -3.43 -10.21
C ALA A 54 2.31 -3.85 -8.83
N VAL A 55 3.62 -3.94 -8.66
CA VAL A 55 4.21 -4.38 -7.38
C VAL A 55 4.01 -3.35 -6.26
N GLU A 56 4.11 -2.05 -6.54
CA GLU A 56 3.89 -0.99 -5.54
C GLU A 56 2.40 -0.92 -5.11
N VAL A 57 1.46 -1.10 -6.04
CA VAL A 57 0.02 -1.14 -5.70
C VAL A 57 -0.31 -2.39 -4.88
N VAL A 58 0.20 -3.58 -5.26
CA VAL A 58 -0.02 -4.81 -4.49
C VAL A 58 0.55 -4.68 -3.08
N ALA A 59 1.77 -4.18 -2.93
CA ALA A 59 2.38 -3.95 -1.63
C ALA A 59 1.60 -2.90 -0.81
N GLY A 60 1.15 -1.83 -1.45
CA GLY A 60 0.30 -0.82 -0.83
C GLY A 60 -1.03 -1.39 -0.33
N ILE A 61 -1.68 -2.27 -1.10
CA ILE A 61 -2.91 -2.97 -0.67
C ILE A 61 -2.65 -3.80 0.59
N ILE A 62 -1.54 -4.56 0.64
CA ILE A 62 -1.18 -5.36 1.82
C ILE A 62 -1.00 -4.47 3.05
N ILE A 63 -0.30 -3.34 2.91
CA ILE A 63 -0.05 -2.40 4.01
C ILE A 63 -1.35 -1.75 4.49
N VAL A 64 -2.16 -1.20 3.59
CA VAL A 64 -3.42 -0.51 3.94
C VAL A 64 -4.44 -1.49 4.53
N ALA A 65 -4.60 -2.67 3.94
CA ALA A 65 -5.50 -3.69 4.47
C ALA A 65 -5.07 -4.16 5.87
N SER A 66 -3.77 -4.33 6.10
CA SER A 66 -3.23 -4.69 7.42
C SER A 66 -3.48 -3.59 8.45
N ALA A 67 -3.30 -2.33 8.09
CA ALA A 67 -3.59 -1.18 8.94
C ALA A 67 -5.07 -1.16 9.34
N LEU A 68 -5.98 -1.25 8.38
CA LEU A 68 -7.43 -1.22 8.63
C LEU A 68 -7.91 -2.39 9.49
N ARG A 69 -7.33 -3.59 9.33
CA ARG A 69 -7.70 -4.76 10.13
C ARG A 69 -7.20 -4.70 11.56
N THR A 70 -6.16 -3.96 11.81
CA THR A 70 -5.47 -3.87 13.10
C THR A 70 -5.69 -2.55 13.83
N THR A 71 -6.57 -1.69 13.32
CA THR A 71 -7.15 -0.54 14.03
C THR A 71 -8.62 -0.82 14.35
N ASP A 72 -9.15 -0.16 15.37
CA ASP A 72 -10.57 -0.21 15.73
C ASP A 72 -11.37 0.91 15.05
N GLY A 73 -12.68 0.99 15.34
CA GLY A 73 -13.57 2.00 14.79
C GLY A 73 -13.26 3.44 15.25
N HIS A 74 -12.46 3.61 16.29
CA HIS A 74 -12.00 4.90 16.79
C HIS A 74 -10.60 5.28 16.29
N GLY A 75 -9.96 4.39 15.48
CA GLY A 75 -8.62 4.59 14.95
C GLY A 75 -7.51 4.19 15.91
N GLU A 76 -7.83 3.53 17.02
CA GLU A 76 -6.83 3.06 17.97
C GLU A 76 -6.22 1.72 17.53
N SER A 77 -4.93 1.55 17.81
CA SER A 77 -4.19 0.35 17.43
C SER A 77 -4.53 -0.83 18.34
N LYS A 78 -4.91 -1.96 17.73
CA LYS A 78 -5.08 -3.23 18.45
C LYS A 78 -3.73 -3.79 18.87
N THR A 79 -3.73 -4.71 19.86
CA THR A 79 -2.51 -5.31 20.43
C THR A 79 -1.55 -5.91 19.39
N ASN A 80 -2.07 -6.45 18.29
CA ASN A 80 -1.26 -7.07 17.23
C ASN A 80 -0.85 -6.10 16.09
N HIS A 81 -1.20 -4.81 16.19
CA HIS A 81 -0.97 -3.83 15.12
C HIS A 81 0.51 -3.73 14.70
N ALA A 82 1.41 -3.59 15.67
CA ALA A 82 2.83 -3.43 15.39
C ALA A 82 3.42 -4.63 14.63
N VAL A 83 3.06 -5.85 15.04
CA VAL A 83 3.51 -7.08 14.38
C VAL A 83 2.94 -7.19 12.98
N ALA A 84 1.64 -6.95 12.81
CA ALA A 84 0.98 -7.02 11.51
C ALA A 84 1.55 -6.00 10.53
N MET A 85 1.80 -4.76 10.98
CA MET A 85 2.41 -3.73 10.15
C MET A 85 3.85 -4.06 9.79
N GLY A 86 4.64 -4.57 10.74
CA GLY A 86 6.01 -5.02 10.47
C GLY A 86 6.06 -6.11 9.40
N LEU A 87 5.18 -7.11 9.49
CA LEU A 87 5.06 -8.17 8.49
C LEU A 87 4.57 -7.62 7.13
N ALA A 88 3.58 -6.74 7.12
CA ALA A 88 3.08 -6.12 5.88
C ALA A 88 4.17 -5.34 5.14
N TYR A 89 4.96 -4.53 5.86
CA TYR A 89 6.11 -3.83 5.29
C TYR A 89 7.22 -4.80 4.86
N GLY A 90 7.49 -5.86 5.62
CA GLY A 90 8.46 -6.89 5.27
C GLY A 90 8.11 -7.61 3.97
N ILE A 91 6.85 -8.04 3.82
CA ILE A 91 6.33 -8.67 2.59
C ILE A 91 6.36 -7.67 1.43
N GLY A 92 5.86 -6.44 1.65
CA GLY A 92 5.91 -5.38 0.66
C GLY A 92 7.32 -5.12 0.15
N THR A 93 8.30 -5.03 1.05
CA THR A 93 9.71 -4.89 0.70
C THR A 93 10.22 -6.06 -0.14
N ALA A 94 9.92 -7.28 0.25
CA ALA A 94 10.36 -8.48 -0.48
C ALA A 94 9.83 -8.52 -1.93
N ILE A 95 8.58 -8.07 -2.13
CA ILE A 95 7.94 -8.03 -3.45
C ILE A 95 8.52 -6.88 -4.32
N THR A 96 8.68 -5.70 -3.74
CA THR A 96 8.97 -4.47 -4.51
C THR A 96 10.47 -4.21 -4.67
N TYR A 97 11.32 -4.69 -3.75
CA TYR A 97 12.75 -4.41 -3.75
C TYR A 97 13.46 -4.73 -5.07
N PRO A 98 13.26 -5.90 -5.69
CA PRO A 98 13.93 -6.24 -6.94
C PRO A 98 13.56 -5.30 -8.09
N VAL A 99 12.35 -4.73 -8.06
CA VAL A 99 11.80 -3.91 -9.14
C VAL A 99 12.05 -2.42 -8.88
N THR A 100 11.67 -1.92 -7.69
CA THR A 100 11.62 -0.48 -7.41
C THR A 100 12.53 -0.04 -6.26
N GLY A 101 13.28 -0.95 -5.67
CA GLY A 101 14.07 -0.66 -4.47
C GLY A 101 13.22 -0.45 -3.22
N ALA A 102 12.02 -1.05 -3.18
CA ALA A 102 11.08 -0.98 -2.05
C ALA A 102 10.72 0.46 -1.67
N ALA A 103 10.12 1.20 -2.58
CA ALA A 103 9.69 2.56 -2.30
C ALA A 103 8.65 2.58 -1.17
N LEU A 104 7.52 1.93 -1.34
CA LEU A 104 6.43 1.72 -0.35
C LEU A 104 5.94 3.00 0.36
N ASN A 105 6.70 4.07 0.29
CA ASN A 105 6.47 5.32 1.00
C ASN A 105 6.93 6.51 0.15
N PRO A 106 6.01 7.41 -0.24
CA PRO A 106 6.34 8.61 -1.02
C PRO A 106 7.42 9.49 -0.36
N ALA A 107 7.36 9.64 0.97
CA ALA A 107 8.31 10.47 1.70
C ALA A 107 9.73 9.87 1.66
N ARG A 108 9.86 8.53 1.73
CA ARG A 108 11.13 7.84 1.57
C ARG A 108 11.69 8.05 0.16
N ALA A 109 10.88 7.76 -0.86
CA ALA A 109 11.29 7.92 -2.25
C ALA A 109 11.71 9.36 -2.57
N THR A 110 10.94 10.37 -2.10
CA THR A 110 11.27 11.78 -2.26
C THR A 110 12.59 12.14 -1.58
N GLY A 111 12.77 11.70 -0.34
CA GLY A 111 13.96 12.02 0.45
C GLY A 111 15.25 11.50 -0.18
N ILE A 112 15.22 10.31 -0.79
CA ILE A 112 16.37 9.76 -1.50
C ILE A 112 16.54 10.43 -2.87
N ALA A 113 15.45 10.61 -3.63
CA ALA A 113 15.51 11.18 -4.98
C ALA A 113 16.15 12.58 -5.02
N ILE A 114 15.85 13.44 -4.04
CA ILE A 114 16.42 14.79 -3.94
C ILE A 114 17.96 14.73 -3.86
N PHE A 115 18.53 13.83 -3.06
CA PHE A 115 19.97 13.73 -2.88
C PHE A 115 20.66 12.89 -3.95
N ALA A 116 19.92 12.04 -4.65
CA ALA A 116 20.41 11.22 -5.76
C ALA A 116 20.35 11.94 -7.11
N GLN A 117 19.63 13.05 -7.21
CA GLN A 117 19.50 13.85 -8.43
C GLN A 117 20.87 14.36 -8.88
N ASN A 118 21.14 14.31 -10.19
CA ASN A 118 22.39 14.74 -10.80
C ASN A 118 23.66 14.01 -10.29
N GLN A 119 23.53 12.79 -9.77
CA GLN A 119 24.67 11.98 -9.31
C GLN A 119 25.14 10.96 -10.35
N GLY A 120 24.74 11.12 -11.61
CA GLY A 120 25.14 10.25 -12.72
C GLY A 120 24.51 8.87 -12.68
N LEU A 121 23.33 8.73 -12.10
CA LEU A 121 22.49 7.52 -12.20
C LEU A 121 22.05 7.30 -13.65
N ASN A 122 21.54 6.12 -13.95
CA ASN A 122 21.13 5.78 -15.31
C ASN A 122 19.94 6.62 -15.79
N GLU A 123 19.05 6.97 -14.87
CA GLU A 123 17.92 7.89 -15.09
C GLU A 123 17.79 8.81 -13.88
N GLU A 124 17.22 10.01 -14.07
CA GLU A 124 17.07 10.98 -13.00
C GLU A 124 15.92 10.59 -12.05
N PRO A 125 16.17 10.38 -10.75
CA PRO A 125 15.18 9.82 -9.83
C PRO A 125 13.92 10.66 -9.66
N LEU A 126 14.04 12.00 -9.75
CA LEU A 126 12.87 12.88 -9.62
C LEU A 126 11.87 12.71 -10.78
N GLN A 127 12.32 12.28 -11.96
CA GLN A 127 11.44 12.03 -13.10
C GLN A 127 10.55 10.79 -12.90
N GLN A 128 11.01 9.84 -12.09
CA GLN A 128 10.28 8.61 -11.78
C GLN A 128 9.46 8.71 -10.49
N LEU A 129 9.67 9.76 -9.69
CA LEU A 129 9.12 9.92 -8.35
C LEU A 129 7.58 9.91 -8.31
N TRP A 130 6.91 10.39 -9.33
CA TRP A 130 5.45 10.48 -9.39
C TRP A 130 4.76 9.12 -9.25
N VAL A 131 5.38 8.03 -9.73
CA VAL A 131 4.84 6.67 -9.58
C VAL A 131 4.68 6.33 -8.10
N PHE A 132 5.67 6.65 -7.29
CA PHE A 132 5.69 6.36 -5.85
C PHE A 132 4.72 7.22 -5.03
N TRP A 133 4.21 8.31 -5.59
CA TRP A 133 3.12 9.09 -5.01
C TRP A 133 1.74 8.57 -5.40
N ILE A 134 1.59 8.14 -6.64
CA ILE A 134 0.29 7.67 -7.15
C ILE A 134 -0.04 6.26 -6.65
N CYS A 135 0.92 5.33 -6.63
CA CYS A 135 0.66 3.93 -6.27
C CYS A 135 0.02 3.74 -4.89
N PRO A 136 0.48 4.40 -3.80
CA PRO A 136 -0.18 4.28 -2.50
C PRO A 136 -1.62 4.82 -2.48
N VAL A 137 -1.91 5.87 -3.25
CA VAL A 137 -3.27 6.41 -3.39
C VAL A 137 -4.17 5.43 -4.11
N LEU A 138 -3.70 4.82 -5.20
CA LEU A 138 -4.42 3.77 -5.92
C LEU A 138 -4.67 2.55 -5.02
N ALA A 139 -3.68 2.11 -4.28
CA ALA A 139 -3.81 1.00 -3.34
C ALA A 139 -4.88 1.30 -2.27
N ALA A 140 -4.87 2.49 -1.68
CA ALA A 140 -5.87 2.91 -0.71
C ALA A 140 -7.28 2.98 -1.33
N ALA A 141 -7.42 3.48 -2.56
CA ALA A 141 -8.69 3.52 -3.27
C ALA A 141 -9.25 2.12 -3.54
N VAL A 142 -8.41 1.17 -3.95
CA VAL A 142 -8.81 -0.23 -4.16
C VAL A 142 -9.31 -0.86 -2.86
N VAL A 143 -8.57 -0.70 -1.76
CA VAL A 143 -8.96 -1.25 -0.46
C VAL A 143 -10.26 -0.61 0.03
N ALA A 144 -10.41 0.72 -0.10
CA ALA A 144 -11.63 1.42 0.28
C ALA A 144 -12.85 0.92 -0.51
N LEU A 145 -12.70 0.72 -1.83
CA LEU A 145 -13.76 0.19 -2.68
C LEU A 145 -14.19 -1.22 -2.21
N VAL A 146 -13.23 -2.10 -1.93
CA VAL A 146 -13.51 -3.46 -1.43
C VAL A 146 -14.26 -3.41 -0.10
N VAL A 147 -13.85 -2.56 0.83
CA VAL A 147 -14.51 -2.40 2.14
C VAL A 147 -15.94 -1.88 1.98
N ILE A 148 -16.16 -0.88 1.13
CA ILE A 148 -17.51 -0.32 0.86
C ILE A 148 -18.42 -1.40 0.26
N VAL A 149 -17.96 -2.09 -0.79
CA VAL A 149 -18.76 -3.15 -1.45
C VAL A 149 -19.08 -4.29 -0.48
N ALA A 150 -18.10 -4.73 0.30
CA ALA A 150 -18.33 -5.77 1.31
C ALA A 150 -19.34 -5.32 2.38
N GLY A 151 -19.30 -4.06 2.80
CA GLY A 151 -20.27 -3.47 3.71
C GLY A 151 -21.69 -3.46 3.14
N MET A 152 -21.86 -3.08 1.88
CA MET A 152 -23.16 -3.08 1.19
C MET A 152 -23.76 -4.47 1.08
N ILE A 153 -22.94 -5.49 0.78
CA ILE A 153 -23.38 -6.89 0.68
C ILE A 153 -23.76 -7.43 2.08
N GLY A 154 -22.97 -7.11 3.10
CA GLY A 154 -23.21 -7.54 4.48
C GLY A 154 -24.53 -6.97 5.06
N THR A 155 -24.85 -5.71 4.75
CA THR A 155 -26.08 -5.05 5.21
C THR A 155 -27.32 -5.68 4.59
N LYS A 156 -27.27 -6.08 3.31
CA LYS A 156 -28.39 -6.78 2.66
C LYS A 156 -28.74 -8.13 3.30
N LYS A 157 -27.78 -8.79 3.92
CA LYS A 157 -27.99 -10.12 4.54
C LYS A 157 -28.59 -10.05 5.94
N ASN A 158 -28.62 -8.88 6.56
CA ASN A 158 -29.09 -8.65 7.93
C ASN A 158 -30.39 -7.81 8.00
N VAL A 159 -31.13 -7.66 6.89
CA VAL A 159 -32.51 -7.16 6.97
C VAL A 159 -33.39 -8.34 7.41
N PRO A 160 -33.91 -8.35 8.65
CA PRO A 160 -34.90 -9.38 9.03
C PRO A 160 -36.10 -9.21 8.11
N ASP A 161 -36.65 -10.32 7.64
CA ASP A 161 -37.98 -10.36 7.00
C ASP A 161 -39.04 -10.02 8.05
N THR A 162 -39.10 -8.75 8.46
CA THR A 162 -40.06 -8.23 9.43
C THR A 162 -41.42 -7.92 8.79
N VAL A 163 -41.76 -8.53 7.66
CA VAL A 163 -43.06 -8.33 7.02
C VAL A 163 -44.07 -9.45 7.39
N GLU A 164 -43.63 -10.62 7.92
CA GLU A 164 -44.56 -11.71 8.25
C GLU A 164 -45.19 -11.66 9.63
N THR A 165 -44.77 -10.76 10.53
CA THR A 165 -45.28 -10.75 11.92
C THR A 165 -46.41 -9.77 12.18
N ILE A 166 -46.80 -8.91 11.24
CA ILE A 166 -47.87 -7.92 11.45
C ILE A 166 -49.22 -8.59 11.19
N ASP A 167 -49.33 -9.48 10.22
CA ASP A 167 -50.59 -10.17 9.89
C ASP A 167 -51.00 -11.22 10.95
N GLU A 168 -50.07 -11.82 11.69
CA GLU A 168 -50.36 -12.77 12.78
C GLU A 168 -50.84 -12.08 14.08
N VAL A 169 -50.42 -10.84 14.32
CA VAL A 169 -50.82 -10.08 15.51
C VAL A 169 -52.23 -9.50 15.32
N GLU A 170 -52.60 -9.08 14.12
CA GLU A 170 -53.97 -8.57 13.84
C GLU A 170 -55.03 -9.69 13.81
N GLY A 171 -54.66 -10.89 13.32
CA GLY A 171 -55.57 -12.07 13.32
C GLY A 171 -55.90 -12.58 14.71
N ASN A 172 -55.03 -12.46 15.69
CA ASN A 172 -55.24 -12.94 17.07
C ASN A 172 -56.03 -11.97 17.95
N THR A 173 -56.11 -10.66 17.58
CA THR A 173 -56.87 -9.65 18.33
C THR A 173 -58.35 -9.71 18.01
N VAL A 174 -58.76 -10.17 16.82
CA VAL A 174 -60.16 -10.27 16.38
C VAL A 174 -60.87 -11.52 16.95
N LEU A 175 -60.14 -12.57 17.32
CA LEU A 175 -60.74 -13.81 17.88
C LEU A 175 -60.90 -13.81 19.40
N GLY A 176 -60.35 -12.82 20.11
CA GLY A 176 -60.38 -12.67 21.56
C GLY A 176 -61.69 -11.98 22.11
N GLU A 177 -62.42 -11.24 21.29
CA GLU A 177 -63.60 -10.45 21.72
C GLU A 177 -64.96 -11.12 21.56
N SER A 178 -65.02 -12.33 21.01
CA SER A 178 -66.32 -13.00 20.79
C SER A 178 -66.67 -14.09 21.83
N SER A 179 -65.95 -14.18 22.97
CA SER A 179 -66.16 -15.26 23.98
C SER A 179 -66.52 -14.73 25.36
N VAL A 180 -67.08 -13.49 25.50
CA VAL A 180 -67.66 -13.04 26.78
C VAL A 180 -69.04 -12.39 26.49
N ALA A 181 -70.11 -13.24 26.43
CA ALA A 181 -71.46 -12.85 26.60
C ALA A 181 -72.25 -14.08 27.08
#